data_d0ff04a08c93c0355546e796516b9f8a
#
_entry.id   d0ff04a08c93c0355546e796516b9f8a
#
_cell.length_a   1.000
_cell.length_b   1.000
_cell.length_c   1.000
_cell.angle_alpha   90.00
_cell.angle_beta   90.00
_cell.angle_gamma   90.00
#
_symmetry.space_group_name_H-M   'P 1'
#
loop_
_entity.id
_entity.type
_entity.pdbx_description
1 polymer ?
#
loop_
_entity_poly.entity_id
_entity_poly.type
_entity_poly.pdbx_seq_one_letter_code
_entity_poly.pdbx_strand_id
1 'polypeptide(L)'
;SRPDGSCDLSFVEGVARQIGEHMRGPLIVVDKSTVPVGTADRVRELVAAALAARGEDIAFDVVSNPEFLKEGDAVSDFMKPDRVIVGTSSEKTASAMRDLYAPFARSREKLIVMSVRSAEMTKYAANCMLATKISFINEIATLCEKVGADVRDVRTGIGSDHRIGYQFIYPGIGYGGSCFPKDVKALIHTAHEAGMRPELLEAVEGVNARQKRSMAFRVADYFEPQGGVFGKVLALWGLAFKANTDDMRESPALAIIEELTSRGMRIRAYDPIAGPNARKLLADNPLVFIEDDQYAICEGSDALLVATEWNQFRNPDFDRIKESLVAPVLFDGRNLYSPSVLGKRGFAYFCVGKK
;
A
#
# COMPACT_ATOMS: atom_id res chain seq x y z
N SER A 1 -2.00 -13.93 2.33
CA SER A 1 -0.63 -14.51 2.38
C SER A 1 -0.45 -15.25 3.68
N ARG A 2 0.37 -16.27 3.67
CA ARG A 2 0.80 -17.00 4.87
C ARG A 2 1.92 -16.24 5.58
N PRO A 3 2.24 -16.59 6.83
CA PRO A 3 3.31 -15.89 7.59
C PRO A 3 4.69 -15.97 6.94
N ASP A 4 4.96 -17.00 6.14
CA ASP A 4 6.21 -17.20 5.39
C ASP A 4 6.32 -16.37 4.10
N GLY A 5 5.30 -15.56 3.81
CA GLY A 5 5.22 -14.75 2.59
C GLY A 5 4.58 -15.46 1.40
N SER A 6 4.33 -16.76 1.47
CA SER A 6 3.67 -17.51 0.38
C SER A 6 2.21 -17.08 0.18
N CYS A 7 1.72 -17.27 -1.05
CA CYS A 7 0.31 -17.03 -1.37
C CYS A 7 -0.53 -18.25 -1.02
N ASP A 8 -1.68 -18.02 -0.41
CA ASP A 8 -2.71 -19.06 -0.25
C ASP A 8 -3.52 -19.18 -1.55
N LEU A 9 -3.33 -20.28 -2.26
CA LEU A 9 -4.00 -20.56 -3.52
C LEU A 9 -5.26 -21.44 -3.37
N SER A 10 -5.63 -21.80 -2.15
CA SER A 10 -6.74 -22.76 -1.90
C SER A 10 -8.06 -22.36 -2.58
N PHE A 11 -8.38 -21.06 -2.57
CA PHE A 11 -9.59 -20.55 -3.25
C PHE A 11 -9.48 -20.65 -4.77
N VAL A 12 -8.34 -20.28 -5.36
CA VAL A 12 -8.10 -20.38 -6.81
C VAL A 12 -8.17 -21.83 -7.26
N GLU A 13 -7.51 -22.73 -6.53
CA GLU A 13 -7.55 -24.17 -6.80
C GLU A 13 -8.96 -24.76 -6.64
N GLY A 14 -9.70 -24.32 -5.61
CA GLY A 14 -11.10 -24.73 -5.40
C GLY A 14 -11.99 -24.35 -6.58
N VAL A 15 -11.90 -23.10 -7.05
CA VAL A 15 -12.64 -22.61 -8.22
C VAL A 15 -12.21 -23.35 -9.50
N ALA A 16 -10.92 -23.62 -9.70
CA ALA A 16 -10.44 -24.37 -10.86
C ALA A 16 -11.04 -25.77 -10.94
N ARG A 17 -11.12 -26.51 -9.81
CA ARG A 17 -11.78 -27.83 -9.74
C ARG A 17 -13.27 -27.73 -10.06
N GLN A 18 -13.99 -26.75 -9.48
CA GLN A 18 -15.41 -26.53 -9.74
C GLN A 18 -15.68 -26.21 -11.22
N ILE A 19 -14.83 -25.40 -11.86
CA ILE A 19 -14.94 -25.14 -13.31
C ILE A 19 -14.87 -26.46 -14.08
N GLY A 20 -13.87 -27.32 -13.83
CA GLY A 20 -13.72 -28.61 -14.49
C GLY A 20 -14.88 -29.57 -14.19
N GLU A 21 -15.44 -29.53 -12.98
CA GLU A 21 -16.59 -30.34 -12.57
C GLU A 21 -17.90 -29.94 -13.27
N HIS A 22 -18.06 -28.67 -13.62
CA HIS A 22 -19.35 -28.13 -14.07
C HIS A 22 -19.38 -27.63 -15.51
N MET A 23 -18.25 -27.37 -16.16
CA MET A 23 -18.22 -26.89 -17.54
C MET A 23 -18.81 -27.93 -18.50
N ARG A 24 -19.57 -27.41 -19.50
CA ARG A 24 -20.31 -28.26 -20.47
C ARG A 24 -19.95 -27.98 -21.94
N GLY A 25 -19.04 -27.05 -22.17
CA GLY A 25 -18.61 -26.66 -23.50
C GLY A 25 -17.31 -25.85 -23.43
N PRO A 26 -16.71 -25.50 -24.57
CA PRO A 26 -15.46 -24.77 -24.64
C PRO A 26 -15.48 -23.48 -23.82
N LEU A 27 -14.39 -23.22 -23.08
CA LEU A 27 -14.31 -22.10 -22.13
C LEU A 27 -12.92 -21.47 -22.14
N ILE A 28 -12.85 -20.15 -21.97
CA ILE A 28 -11.65 -19.43 -21.61
C ILE A 28 -11.72 -19.13 -20.11
N VAL A 29 -10.83 -19.73 -19.33
CA VAL A 29 -10.69 -19.48 -17.89
C VAL A 29 -9.71 -18.34 -17.72
N VAL A 30 -10.17 -17.23 -17.13
CA VAL A 30 -9.36 -16.03 -16.96
C VAL A 30 -9.00 -15.88 -15.48
N ASP A 31 -7.72 -16.07 -15.15
CA ASP A 31 -7.18 -15.74 -13.85
C ASP A 31 -6.84 -14.25 -13.79
N LYS A 32 -7.65 -13.52 -13.03
CA LYS A 32 -7.50 -12.07 -12.86
C LYS A 32 -6.84 -11.71 -11.54
N SER A 33 -6.72 -12.65 -10.63
CA SER A 33 -6.11 -12.49 -9.31
C SER A 33 -4.60 -12.27 -9.41
N THR A 34 -4.01 -11.57 -8.44
CA THR A 34 -2.57 -11.51 -8.28
C THR A 34 -2.08 -12.81 -7.63
N VAL A 35 -1.44 -13.64 -8.43
CA VAL A 35 -1.01 -14.99 -8.08
C VAL A 35 0.45 -15.23 -8.46
N PRO A 36 1.18 -16.12 -7.76
CA PRO A 36 2.55 -16.51 -8.10
C PRO A 36 2.69 -17.05 -9.53
N VAL A 37 3.89 -16.87 -10.09
CA VAL A 37 4.23 -17.40 -11.42
C VAL A 37 4.06 -18.92 -11.43
N GLY A 38 3.33 -19.43 -12.43
CA GLY A 38 2.99 -20.84 -12.58
C GLY A 38 1.60 -21.22 -12.08
N THR A 39 0.86 -20.28 -11.49
CA THR A 39 -0.51 -20.57 -11.00
C THR A 39 -1.46 -20.93 -12.14
N ALA A 40 -1.38 -20.28 -13.29
CA ALA A 40 -2.22 -20.64 -14.43
C ALA A 40 -1.93 -22.05 -14.97
N ASP A 41 -0.67 -22.50 -14.91
CA ASP A 41 -0.33 -23.91 -15.23
C ASP A 41 -1.05 -24.85 -14.22
N ARG A 42 -1.03 -24.52 -12.94
CA ARG A 42 -1.73 -25.27 -11.90
C ARG A 42 -3.24 -25.27 -12.10
N VAL A 43 -3.84 -24.14 -12.45
CA VAL A 43 -5.27 -24.03 -12.80
C VAL A 43 -5.60 -24.94 -13.98
N ARG A 44 -4.77 -24.96 -15.01
CA ARG A 44 -4.94 -25.85 -16.17
C ARG A 44 -4.93 -27.34 -15.78
N GLU A 45 -3.97 -27.74 -14.94
CA GLU A 45 -3.90 -29.11 -14.43
C GLU A 45 -5.17 -29.52 -13.68
N LEU A 46 -5.66 -28.66 -12.80
CA LEU A 46 -6.84 -28.96 -11.97
C LEU A 46 -8.12 -29.05 -12.79
N VAL A 47 -8.31 -28.15 -13.77
CA VAL A 47 -9.46 -28.21 -14.67
C VAL A 47 -9.40 -29.48 -15.53
N ALA A 48 -8.22 -29.79 -16.11
CA ALA A 48 -8.03 -31.00 -16.91
C ALA A 48 -8.28 -32.29 -16.12
N ALA A 49 -7.77 -32.35 -14.88
CA ALA A 49 -8.00 -33.52 -13.99
C ALA A 49 -9.48 -33.70 -13.66
N ALA A 50 -10.20 -32.63 -13.41
CA ALA A 50 -11.65 -32.69 -13.11
C ALA A 50 -12.47 -33.12 -14.35
N LEU A 51 -12.11 -32.66 -15.54
CA LEU A 51 -12.73 -33.13 -16.80
C LEU A 51 -12.46 -34.61 -17.04
N ALA A 52 -11.21 -35.05 -16.88
CA ALA A 52 -10.83 -36.45 -17.06
C ALA A 52 -11.58 -37.37 -16.07
N ALA A 53 -11.80 -36.95 -14.82
CA ALA A 53 -12.56 -37.68 -13.82
C ALA A 53 -14.06 -37.87 -14.22
N ARG A 54 -14.60 -37.01 -15.07
CA ARG A 54 -15.94 -37.09 -15.64
C ARG A 54 -15.98 -37.83 -16.97
N GLY A 55 -14.83 -38.25 -17.52
CA GLY A 55 -14.73 -38.83 -18.86
C GLY A 55 -15.00 -37.84 -19.99
N GLU A 56 -14.82 -36.55 -19.74
CA GLU A 56 -15.08 -35.48 -20.70
C GLU A 56 -13.77 -34.96 -21.34
N ASP A 57 -13.82 -34.64 -22.64
CA ASP A 57 -12.76 -34.03 -23.40
C ASP A 57 -13.25 -32.69 -23.96
N ILE A 58 -13.40 -31.71 -23.06
CA ILE A 58 -13.87 -30.37 -23.42
C ILE A 58 -12.67 -29.41 -23.55
N ALA A 59 -12.56 -28.77 -24.70
CA ALA A 59 -11.49 -27.80 -24.95
C ALA A 59 -11.62 -26.59 -24.03
N PHE A 60 -10.52 -26.16 -23.43
CA PHE A 60 -10.44 -24.91 -22.67
C PHE A 60 -9.07 -24.26 -22.78
N ASP A 61 -8.99 -22.98 -22.51
CA ASP A 61 -7.74 -22.26 -22.37
C ASP A 61 -7.68 -21.53 -21.02
N VAL A 62 -6.47 -21.31 -20.50
CA VAL A 62 -6.26 -20.58 -19.26
C VAL A 62 -5.42 -19.34 -19.57
N VAL A 63 -5.92 -18.19 -19.17
CA VAL A 63 -5.34 -16.87 -19.40
C VAL A 63 -4.98 -16.23 -18.07
N SER A 64 -3.77 -15.67 -17.97
CA SER A 64 -3.43 -14.74 -16.91
C SER A 64 -3.76 -13.31 -17.36
N ASN A 65 -4.63 -12.62 -16.61
CA ASN A 65 -5.03 -11.24 -16.90
C ASN A 65 -4.98 -10.41 -15.60
N PRO A 66 -3.78 -10.12 -15.10
CA PRO A 66 -3.63 -9.41 -13.83
C PRO A 66 -4.24 -8.01 -13.89
N GLU A 67 -4.82 -7.58 -12.76
CA GLU A 67 -5.36 -6.24 -12.59
C GLU A 67 -4.28 -5.26 -12.08
N PHE A 68 -4.42 -3.96 -12.42
CA PHE A 68 -3.53 -2.88 -11.97
C PHE A 68 -4.34 -1.73 -11.36
N LEU A 69 -5.41 -2.08 -10.65
CA LEU A 69 -6.35 -1.14 -10.08
C LEU A 69 -5.79 -0.53 -8.78
N LYS A 70 -6.07 0.75 -8.58
CA LYS A 70 -5.77 1.44 -7.32
C LYS A 70 -6.98 1.34 -6.40
N GLU A 71 -6.79 0.88 -5.20
CA GLU A 71 -7.81 0.95 -4.16
C GLU A 71 -8.27 2.41 -3.96
N GLY A 72 -9.59 2.63 -3.85
CA GLY A 72 -10.18 3.97 -3.81
C GLY A 72 -10.41 4.64 -5.18
N ASP A 73 -9.86 4.08 -6.29
CA ASP A 73 -10.06 4.60 -7.67
C ASP A 73 -10.25 3.49 -8.71
N ALA A 74 -10.59 2.28 -8.25
CA ALA A 74 -10.61 1.06 -9.06
C ALA A 74 -11.56 1.12 -10.26
N VAL A 75 -12.73 1.75 -10.11
CA VAL A 75 -13.71 1.90 -11.20
C VAL A 75 -13.14 2.77 -12.32
N SER A 76 -12.51 3.90 -11.99
CA SER A 76 -11.88 4.79 -12.95
C SER A 76 -10.73 4.10 -13.70
N ASP A 77 -9.87 3.41 -12.96
CA ASP A 77 -8.74 2.66 -13.54
C ASP A 77 -9.21 1.53 -14.47
N PHE A 78 -10.29 0.83 -14.11
CA PHE A 78 -10.85 -0.23 -14.95
C PHE A 78 -11.47 0.34 -16.24
N MET A 79 -12.23 1.43 -16.14
CA MET A 79 -12.89 2.06 -17.28
C MET A 79 -11.91 2.79 -18.22
N LYS A 80 -10.76 3.21 -17.72
CA LYS A 80 -9.72 3.93 -18.48
C LYS A 80 -8.33 3.37 -18.17
N PRO A 81 -8.06 2.08 -18.45
CA PRO A 81 -6.79 1.48 -18.10
C PRO A 81 -5.65 2.10 -18.90
N ASP A 82 -4.47 2.23 -18.29
CA ASP A 82 -3.22 2.58 -19.02
C ASP A 82 -2.80 1.47 -19.95
N ARG A 83 -2.95 0.21 -19.52
CA ARG A 83 -2.68 -1.03 -20.23
C ARG A 83 -3.54 -2.17 -19.70
N VAL A 84 -3.73 -3.18 -20.53
CA VAL A 84 -4.32 -4.48 -20.17
C VAL A 84 -3.31 -5.56 -20.54
N ILE A 85 -2.86 -6.35 -19.56
CA ILE A 85 -1.93 -7.46 -19.78
C ILE A 85 -2.71 -8.75 -19.94
N VAL A 86 -2.40 -9.50 -20.99
CA VAL A 86 -3.00 -10.80 -21.29
C VAL A 86 -1.91 -11.84 -21.55
N GLY A 87 -1.82 -12.82 -20.68
CA GLY A 87 -0.92 -13.95 -20.81
C GLY A 87 -1.63 -15.13 -21.46
N THR A 88 -1.31 -15.41 -22.71
CA THR A 88 -1.79 -16.60 -23.46
C THR A 88 -0.83 -16.96 -24.58
N SER A 89 -0.81 -18.24 -24.98
CA SER A 89 -0.12 -18.72 -26.17
C SER A 89 -1.06 -18.93 -27.36
N SER A 90 -2.37 -18.78 -27.17
CA SER A 90 -3.41 -18.99 -28.18
C SER A 90 -3.81 -17.68 -28.84
N GLU A 91 -3.56 -17.53 -30.15
CA GLU A 91 -3.98 -16.33 -30.88
C GLU A 91 -5.52 -16.19 -30.93
N LYS A 92 -6.23 -17.31 -30.98
CA LYS A 92 -7.70 -17.31 -30.88
C LYS A 92 -8.17 -16.70 -29.56
N THR A 93 -7.54 -17.09 -28.45
CA THR A 93 -7.84 -16.56 -27.13
C THR A 93 -7.41 -15.11 -26.99
N ALA A 94 -6.26 -14.74 -27.54
CA ALA A 94 -5.81 -13.35 -27.59
C ALA A 94 -6.81 -12.45 -28.33
N SER A 95 -7.35 -12.92 -29.49
CA SER A 95 -8.41 -12.21 -30.22
C SER A 95 -9.67 -12.02 -29.39
N ALA A 96 -10.15 -13.07 -28.74
CA ALA A 96 -11.32 -12.97 -27.88
C ALA A 96 -11.13 -11.98 -26.71
N MET A 97 -9.93 -11.94 -26.14
CA MET A 97 -9.59 -10.96 -25.09
C MET A 97 -9.50 -9.53 -25.67
N ARG A 98 -8.99 -9.35 -26.89
CA ARG A 98 -9.02 -8.02 -27.56
C ARG A 98 -10.46 -7.54 -27.75
N ASP A 99 -11.35 -8.39 -28.23
CA ASP A 99 -12.76 -8.05 -28.41
C ASP A 99 -13.43 -7.68 -27.10
N LEU A 100 -13.16 -8.44 -26.02
CA LEU A 100 -13.68 -8.17 -24.69
C LEU A 100 -13.24 -6.80 -24.14
N TYR A 101 -11.99 -6.42 -24.36
CA TYR A 101 -11.43 -5.16 -23.85
C TYR A 101 -11.54 -3.98 -24.83
N ALA A 102 -11.98 -4.19 -26.08
CA ALA A 102 -12.12 -3.14 -27.09
C ALA A 102 -12.92 -1.91 -26.62
N PRO A 103 -14.05 -2.05 -25.85
CA PRO A 103 -14.81 -0.89 -25.36
C PRO A 103 -14.01 0.03 -24.44
N PHE A 104 -12.95 -0.46 -23.78
CA PHE A 104 -12.12 0.29 -22.84
C PHE A 104 -10.88 0.92 -23.48
N ALA A 105 -10.62 0.63 -24.76
CA ALA A 105 -9.44 1.05 -25.52
C ALA A 105 -9.77 2.05 -26.65
N ARG A 106 -10.60 3.08 -26.36
CA ARG A 106 -11.20 3.97 -27.38
C ARG A 106 -10.21 4.75 -28.27
N SER A 107 -9.01 5.07 -27.79
CA SER A 107 -8.07 5.93 -28.52
C SER A 107 -6.87 5.19 -29.12
N ARG A 108 -6.50 4.07 -28.53
CA ARG A 108 -5.38 3.22 -28.97
C ARG A 108 -5.53 1.82 -28.38
N GLU A 109 -4.95 0.83 -29.01
CA GLU A 109 -4.85 -0.50 -28.43
C GLU A 109 -4.02 -0.43 -27.14
N LYS A 110 -4.58 -0.94 -26.06
CA LYS A 110 -3.97 -0.96 -24.74
C LYS A 110 -3.65 -2.39 -24.26
N LEU A 111 -4.09 -3.38 -25.02
CA LEU A 111 -3.89 -4.77 -24.70
C LEU A 111 -2.50 -5.23 -25.17
N ILE A 112 -1.74 -5.78 -24.25
CA ILE A 112 -0.40 -6.31 -24.47
C ILE A 112 -0.47 -7.82 -24.21
N VAL A 113 -0.22 -8.60 -25.28
CA VAL A 113 -0.19 -10.06 -25.21
C VAL A 113 1.23 -10.54 -24.93
N MET A 114 1.36 -11.49 -24.02
CA MET A 114 2.64 -12.11 -23.66
C MET A 114 2.43 -13.54 -23.19
N SER A 115 3.51 -14.25 -22.83
CA SER A 115 3.38 -15.59 -22.23
C SER A 115 2.66 -15.50 -20.89
N VAL A 116 1.99 -16.58 -20.49
CA VAL A 116 1.25 -16.67 -19.23
C VAL A 116 2.13 -16.31 -18.04
N ARG A 117 3.30 -16.95 -17.93
CA ARG A 117 4.26 -16.70 -16.84
C ARG A 117 4.79 -15.27 -16.82
N SER A 118 4.99 -14.67 -18.01
CA SER A 118 5.39 -13.26 -18.11
C SER A 118 4.30 -12.31 -17.61
N ALA A 119 3.03 -12.61 -17.89
CA ALA A 119 1.91 -11.82 -17.40
C ALA A 119 1.78 -11.87 -15.87
N GLU A 120 1.90 -13.07 -15.27
CA GLU A 120 1.95 -13.24 -13.82
C GLU A 120 3.11 -12.46 -13.20
N MET A 121 4.34 -12.59 -13.74
CA MET A 121 5.50 -11.86 -13.27
C MET A 121 5.37 -10.34 -13.42
N THR A 122 4.75 -9.86 -14.50
CA THR A 122 4.59 -8.42 -14.77
C THR A 122 3.83 -7.70 -13.66
N LYS A 123 2.83 -8.35 -13.06
CA LYS A 123 2.08 -7.76 -11.93
C LYS A 123 2.98 -7.55 -10.71
N TYR A 124 3.73 -8.58 -10.32
CA TYR A 124 4.66 -8.49 -9.20
C TYR A 124 5.78 -7.47 -9.45
N ALA A 125 6.40 -7.54 -10.62
CA ALA A 125 7.47 -6.62 -10.98
C ALA A 125 7.00 -5.15 -10.96
N ALA A 126 5.80 -4.86 -11.44
CA ALA A 126 5.23 -3.52 -11.40
C ALA A 126 5.03 -3.03 -9.97
N ASN A 127 4.40 -3.83 -9.09
CA ASN A 127 4.16 -3.44 -7.71
C ASN A 127 5.46 -3.31 -6.92
N CYS A 128 6.43 -4.21 -7.12
CA CYS A 128 7.74 -4.12 -6.49
C CYS A 128 8.54 -2.89 -6.96
N MET A 129 8.45 -2.50 -8.23
CA MET A 129 9.08 -1.27 -8.73
C MET A 129 8.49 -0.03 -8.04
N LEU A 130 7.16 0.03 -7.88
CA LEU A 130 6.51 1.13 -7.18
C LEU A 130 6.90 1.19 -5.71
N ALA A 131 6.95 0.04 -5.03
CA ALA A 131 7.43 -0.07 -3.64
C ALA A 131 8.90 0.37 -3.51
N THR A 132 9.74 0.00 -4.48
CA THR A 132 11.15 0.42 -4.54
C THR A 132 11.28 1.94 -4.64
N LYS A 133 10.50 2.61 -5.50
CA LYS A 133 10.50 4.07 -5.62
C LYS A 133 10.16 4.75 -4.29
N ILE A 134 9.15 4.22 -3.56
CA ILE A 134 8.76 4.77 -2.26
C ILE A 134 9.86 4.54 -1.21
N SER A 135 10.42 3.33 -1.11
CA SER A 135 11.50 3.04 -0.17
C SER A 135 12.75 3.86 -0.49
N PHE A 136 13.11 4.00 -1.77
CA PHE A 136 14.23 4.84 -2.21
C PHE A 136 14.08 6.29 -1.75
N ILE A 137 12.95 6.95 -2.02
CA ILE A 137 12.79 8.35 -1.62
C ILE A 137 12.72 8.51 -0.10
N ASN A 138 12.22 7.53 0.64
CA ASN A 138 12.21 7.54 2.10
C ASN A 138 13.63 7.38 2.69
N GLU A 139 14.47 6.56 2.09
CA GLU A 139 15.87 6.45 2.47
C GLU A 139 16.63 7.76 2.18
N ILE A 140 16.41 8.37 1.00
CA ILE A 140 16.95 9.70 0.67
C ILE A 140 16.43 10.77 1.65
N ALA A 141 15.17 10.72 2.05
CA ALA A 141 14.62 11.64 3.05
C ALA A 141 15.36 11.53 4.39
N THR A 142 15.63 10.32 4.85
CA THR A 142 16.42 10.08 6.07
C THR A 142 17.85 10.62 5.94
N LEU A 143 18.47 10.48 4.77
CA LEU A 143 19.79 11.04 4.51
C LEU A 143 19.76 12.57 4.49
N CYS A 144 18.76 13.18 3.85
CA CYS A 144 18.59 14.64 3.80
C CYS A 144 18.57 15.25 5.21
N GLU A 145 17.85 14.63 6.14
CA GLU A 145 17.82 15.09 7.55
C GLU A 145 19.19 15.09 8.21
N LYS A 146 20.04 14.12 7.89
CA LYS A 146 21.38 13.99 8.47
C LYS A 146 22.38 14.98 7.87
N VAL A 147 22.24 15.30 6.58
CA VAL A 147 23.17 16.20 5.88
C VAL A 147 22.66 17.65 5.75
N GLY A 148 21.47 17.95 6.25
CA GLY A 148 20.87 19.29 6.21
C GLY A 148 20.27 19.68 4.86
N ALA A 149 19.92 18.69 4.01
CA ALA A 149 19.18 18.90 2.76
C ALA A 149 17.66 18.89 3.01
N ASP A 150 16.89 19.38 2.03
CA ASP A 150 15.42 19.27 2.02
C ASP A 150 14.99 18.25 0.96
N VAL A 151 14.34 17.18 1.38
CA VAL A 151 13.88 16.12 0.45
C VAL A 151 12.88 16.63 -0.58
N ARG A 152 12.15 17.72 -0.32
CA ARG A 152 11.19 18.32 -1.27
C ARG A 152 11.93 18.89 -2.48
N ASP A 153 13.05 19.56 -2.24
CA ASP A 153 13.91 20.11 -3.29
C ASP A 153 14.56 18.97 -4.08
N VAL A 154 15.09 17.96 -3.38
CA VAL A 154 15.65 16.75 -4.01
C VAL A 154 14.60 16.05 -4.87
N ARG A 155 13.38 15.85 -4.35
CA ARG A 155 12.26 15.27 -5.10
C ARG A 155 11.91 16.09 -6.34
N THR A 156 11.88 17.42 -6.21
CA THR A 156 11.62 18.32 -7.34
C THR A 156 12.71 18.19 -8.39
N GLY A 157 13.98 18.18 -7.99
CA GLY A 157 15.11 18.03 -8.88
C GLY A 157 15.09 16.72 -9.66
N ILE A 158 15.03 15.56 -8.96
CA ILE A 158 15.05 14.27 -9.64
C ILE A 158 13.75 13.95 -10.41
N GLY A 159 12.60 14.40 -9.88
CA GLY A 159 11.30 14.16 -10.52
C GLY A 159 11.08 14.95 -11.81
N SER A 160 11.83 16.04 -12.03
CA SER A 160 11.80 16.80 -13.28
C SER A 160 12.44 16.06 -14.46
N ASP A 161 13.27 15.04 -14.21
CA ASP A 161 13.75 14.14 -15.26
C ASP A 161 12.62 13.18 -15.67
N HIS A 162 12.24 13.21 -16.97
CA HIS A 162 11.17 12.39 -17.53
C HIS A 162 11.40 10.88 -17.36
N ARG A 163 12.67 10.43 -17.23
CA ARG A 163 13.03 9.02 -17.00
C ARG A 163 12.67 8.56 -15.60
N ILE A 164 12.55 9.48 -14.63
CA ILE A 164 12.20 9.20 -13.23
C ILE A 164 10.75 9.55 -12.98
N GLY A 165 10.33 10.79 -13.30
CA GLY A 165 9.00 11.33 -13.07
C GLY A 165 8.66 11.50 -11.58
N TYR A 166 7.60 12.24 -11.30
CA TYR A 166 7.17 12.58 -9.94
C TYR A 166 6.38 11.47 -9.22
N GLN A 167 5.92 10.47 -9.96
CA GLN A 167 5.04 9.43 -9.42
C GLN A 167 5.82 8.47 -8.52
N PHE A 168 5.23 8.15 -7.36
CA PHE A 168 5.76 7.23 -6.35
C PHE A 168 7.08 7.62 -5.69
N ILE A 169 7.53 8.89 -5.84
CA ILE A 169 8.66 9.45 -5.10
C ILE A 169 8.19 10.53 -4.12
N TYR A 170 7.06 10.33 -3.44
CA TYR A 170 6.60 11.18 -2.34
C TYR A 170 7.12 10.62 -1.02
N PRO A 171 7.99 11.36 -0.30
CA PRO A 171 8.48 10.91 1.00
C PRO A 171 7.37 10.95 2.04
N GLY A 172 7.36 9.96 2.92
CA GLY A 172 6.37 9.82 4.00
C GLY A 172 6.75 8.73 4.98
N ILE A 173 5.79 8.27 5.76
CA ILE A 173 6.00 7.24 6.80
C ILE A 173 5.95 5.79 6.29
N GLY A 174 6.24 5.57 5.03
CA GLY A 174 6.21 4.24 4.40
C GLY A 174 4.89 3.90 3.74
N TYR A 175 4.87 2.74 3.09
CA TYR A 175 3.68 2.19 2.43
C TYR A 175 3.06 1.05 3.24
N GLY A 176 1.75 0.88 3.06
CA GLY A 176 0.94 -0.20 3.60
C GLY A 176 -0.06 -0.70 2.57
N GLY A 177 -1.22 -1.16 3.04
CA GLY A 177 -2.30 -1.70 2.23
C GLY A 177 -2.13 -3.17 1.88
N SER A 178 -3.08 -3.69 1.14
CA SER A 178 -3.18 -5.11 0.79
C SER A 178 -2.25 -5.56 -0.34
N CYS A 179 -1.67 -4.63 -1.12
CA CYS A 179 -0.96 -4.96 -2.34
C CYS A 179 0.56 -4.95 -2.16
N PHE A 180 1.18 -3.78 -1.92
CA PHE A 180 2.63 -3.67 -1.93
C PHE A 180 3.33 -4.58 -0.91
N PRO A 181 2.94 -4.60 0.39
CA PRO A 181 3.63 -5.46 1.35
C PRO A 181 3.51 -6.94 1.00
N LYS A 182 2.31 -7.36 0.57
CA LYS A 182 2.04 -8.75 0.17
C LYS A 182 2.85 -9.14 -1.07
N ASP A 183 2.87 -8.30 -2.10
CA ASP A 183 3.48 -8.64 -3.39
C ASP A 183 5.01 -8.62 -3.32
N VAL A 184 5.60 -7.69 -2.54
CA VAL A 184 7.05 -7.69 -2.28
C VAL A 184 7.46 -8.97 -1.54
N LYS A 185 6.77 -9.34 -0.46
CA LYS A 185 7.04 -10.58 0.31
C LYS A 185 6.86 -11.83 -0.55
N ALA A 186 5.80 -11.88 -1.38
CA ALA A 186 5.54 -13.01 -2.27
C ALA A 186 6.63 -13.16 -3.34
N LEU A 187 7.12 -12.04 -3.91
CA LEU A 187 8.19 -12.11 -4.91
C LEU A 187 9.54 -12.48 -4.27
N ILE A 188 9.82 -12.03 -3.04
CA ILE A 188 10.98 -12.46 -2.26
C ILE A 188 10.92 -13.98 -2.04
N HIS A 189 9.77 -14.50 -1.60
CA HIS A 189 9.57 -15.94 -1.40
C HIS A 189 9.79 -16.74 -2.69
N THR A 190 9.16 -16.32 -3.79
CA THR A 190 9.32 -16.95 -5.12
C THR A 190 10.78 -16.96 -5.59
N ALA A 191 11.52 -15.87 -5.34
CA ALA A 191 12.93 -15.80 -5.70
C ALA A 191 13.78 -16.83 -4.90
N HIS A 192 13.52 -16.95 -3.60
CA HIS A 192 14.21 -17.95 -2.75
C HIS A 192 13.88 -19.38 -3.19
N GLU A 193 12.61 -19.70 -3.52
CA GLU A 193 12.22 -21.00 -4.08
C GLU A 193 12.93 -21.29 -5.41
N ALA A 194 13.19 -20.26 -6.22
CA ALA A 194 13.96 -20.36 -7.45
C ALA A 194 15.50 -20.40 -7.23
N GLY A 195 15.97 -20.42 -5.98
CA GLY A 195 17.39 -20.44 -5.64
C GLY A 195 18.11 -19.09 -5.82
N MET A 196 17.36 -17.98 -5.93
CA MET A 196 17.90 -16.64 -6.10
C MET A 196 17.72 -15.81 -4.81
N ARG A 197 18.74 -15.05 -4.41
CA ARG A 197 18.62 -14.06 -3.35
C ARG A 197 18.18 -12.71 -3.92
N PRO A 198 17.00 -12.20 -3.60
CA PRO A 198 16.48 -10.94 -4.13
C PRO A 198 16.92 -9.74 -3.28
N GLU A 199 18.22 -9.44 -3.25
CA GLU A 199 18.85 -8.44 -2.37
C GLU A 199 18.15 -7.07 -2.39
N LEU A 200 17.76 -6.60 -3.57
CA LEU A 200 17.06 -5.31 -3.72
C LEU A 200 15.69 -5.32 -3.02
N LEU A 201 14.91 -6.39 -3.19
CA LEU A 201 13.57 -6.48 -2.60
C LEU A 201 13.63 -6.67 -1.08
N GLU A 202 14.61 -7.42 -0.59
CA GLU A 202 14.88 -7.54 0.85
C GLU A 202 15.25 -6.17 1.45
N ALA A 203 16.08 -5.38 0.76
CA ALA A 203 16.41 -4.02 1.18
C ALA A 203 15.19 -3.09 1.18
N VAL A 204 14.34 -3.16 0.15
CA VAL A 204 13.10 -2.38 0.04
C VAL A 204 12.17 -2.65 1.21
N GLU A 205 11.95 -3.93 1.56
CA GLU A 205 11.13 -4.32 2.72
C GLU A 205 11.74 -3.83 4.04
N GLY A 206 13.06 -4.00 4.21
CA GLY A 206 13.78 -3.53 5.40
C GLY A 206 13.70 -2.00 5.58
N VAL A 207 13.85 -1.24 4.49
CA VAL A 207 13.68 0.23 4.52
C VAL A 207 12.25 0.60 4.92
N ASN A 208 11.25 -0.03 4.32
CA ASN A 208 9.85 0.26 4.63
C ASN A 208 9.48 -0.07 6.08
N ALA A 209 9.96 -1.19 6.61
CA ALA A 209 9.71 -1.59 7.99
C ALA A 209 10.27 -0.57 9.00
N ARG A 210 11.48 -0.02 8.75
CA ARG A 210 12.04 1.07 9.56
C ARG A 210 11.26 2.37 9.40
N GLN A 211 10.86 2.68 8.16
CA GLN A 211 10.15 3.92 7.86
C GLN A 211 8.79 4.01 8.53
N LYS A 212 8.05 2.92 8.63
CA LYS A 212 6.76 2.87 9.35
C LYS A 212 6.86 3.29 10.81
N ARG A 213 8.00 3.08 11.46
CA ARG A 213 8.24 3.44 12.87
C ARG A 213 8.95 4.78 13.04
N SER A 214 9.47 5.37 11.97
CA SER A 214 10.33 6.55 12.03
C SER A 214 9.70 7.73 12.76
N MET A 215 8.41 7.97 12.54
CA MET A 215 7.70 9.08 13.17
C MET A 215 7.41 8.82 14.66
N ALA A 216 7.19 7.57 15.05
CA ALA A 216 7.05 7.21 16.47
C ALA A 216 8.36 7.46 17.24
N PHE A 217 9.50 7.11 16.67
CA PHE A 217 10.79 7.44 17.27
C PHE A 217 11.00 8.94 17.37
N ARG A 218 10.61 9.71 16.37
CA ARG A 218 10.70 11.18 16.39
C ARG A 218 9.82 11.80 17.49
N VAL A 219 8.62 11.26 17.71
CA VAL A 219 7.76 11.65 18.83
C VAL A 219 8.45 11.33 20.17
N ALA A 220 9.02 10.13 20.29
CA ALA A 220 9.73 9.72 21.51
C ALA A 220 10.95 10.62 21.78
N ASP A 221 11.77 10.89 20.78
CA ASP A 221 12.96 11.74 20.88
C ASP A 221 12.59 13.18 21.30
N TYR A 222 11.48 13.71 20.77
CA TYR A 222 11.00 15.05 21.14
C TYR A 222 10.63 15.14 22.62
N PHE A 223 10.00 14.10 23.17
CA PHE A 223 9.57 14.10 24.58
C PHE A 223 10.63 13.58 25.55
N GLU A 224 11.74 13.00 25.08
CA GLU A 224 12.79 12.46 25.94
C GLU A 224 13.33 13.48 26.96
N PRO A 225 13.66 14.75 26.58
CA PRO A 225 14.08 15.78 27.54
C PRO A 225 12.99 16.22 28.52
N GLN A 226 11.74 15.82 28.28
CA GLN A 226 10.57 16.18 29.07
C GLN A 226 10.08 15.00 29.95
N GLY A 227 10.91 13.97 30.12
CA GLY A 227 10.61 12.77 30.90
C GLY A 227 9.98 11.63 30.10
N GLY A 228 10.10 11.67 28.78
CA GLY A 228 9.63 10.64 27.86
C GLY A 228 8.13 10.76 27.52
N VAL A 229 7.60 9.70 26.88
CA VAL A 229 6.20 9.67 26.39
C VAL A 229 5.22 9.01 27.34
N PHE A 230 5.69 8.40 28.44
CA PHE A 230 4.83 7.70 29.38
C PHE A 230 3.76 8.64 29.95
N GLY A 231 2.50 8.24 29.87
CA GLY A 231 1.35 9.00 30.36
C GLY A 231 0.93 10.20 29.50
N LYS A 232 1.71 10.59 28.51
CA LYS A 232 1.35 11.64 27.53
C LYS A 232 0.29 11.15 26.56
N VAL A 233 -0.38 12.10 25.89
CA VAL A 233 -1.47 11.85 24.93
C VAL A 233 -1.07 12.36 23.55
N LEU A 234 -1.15 11.50 22.54
CA LEU A 234 -0.97 11.86 21.15
C LEU A 234 -2.33 11.88 20.44
N ALA A 235 -2.68 12.99 19.81
CA ALA A 235 -3.73 13.05 18.80
C ALA A 235 -3.18 12.47 17.50
N LEU A 236 -3.88 11.51 16.89
CA LEU A 236 -3.46 10.85 15.65
C LEU A 236 -4.53 11.00 14.57
N TRP A 237 -4.21 11.72 13.50
CA TRP A 237 -5.05 11.89 12.33
C TRP A 237 -4.71 10.90 11.24
N GLY A 238 -5.64 10.01 10.92
CA GLY A 238 -5.53 9.01 9.89
C GLY A 238 -5.05 7.66 10.41
N LEU A 239 -5.82 6.62 10.08
CA LEU A 239 -5.58 5.23 10.45
C LEU A 239 -5.47 4.31 9.23
N ALA A 240 -6.21 4.63 8.15
CA ALA A 240 -6.06 3.96 6.87
C ALA A 240 -4.66 4.17 6.29
N PHE A 241 -4.17 3.21 5.50
CA PHE A 241 -2.82 3.31 4.91
C PHE A 241 -2.66 4.44 3.90
N LYS A 242 -3.77 4.91 3.32
CA LYS A 242 -3.89 6.08 2.44
C LYS A 242 -5.29 6.67 2.50
N ALA A 243 -5.51 7.83 1.89
CA ALA A 243 -6.84 8.44 1.75
C ALA A 243 -7.77 7.63 0.82
N ASN A 244 -9.08 7.84 0.97
CA ASN A 244 -10.18 7.26 0.19
C ASN A 244 -10.35 5.74 0.32
N THR A 245 -9.95 5.17 1.45
CA THR A 245 -10.19 3.77 1.82
C THR A 245 -10.32 3.63 3.33
N ASP A 246 -10.95 2.54 3.77
CA ASP A 246 -10.98 2.11 5.17
C ASP A 246 -9.95 1.02 5.49
N ASP A 247 -9.09 0.65 4.51
CA ASP A 247 -8.11 -0.41 4.65
C ASP A 247 -6.95 0.02 5.58
N MET A 248 -6.84 -0.70 6.70
CA MET A 248 -5.80 -0.49 7.71
C MET A 248 -4.68 -1.54 7.63
N ARG A 249 -4.75 -2.50 6.71
CA ARG A 249 -3.74 -3.56 6.61
C ARG A 249 -2.35 -2.98 6.36
N GLU A 250 -1.40 -3.38 7.20
CA GLU A 250 -0.01 -2.89 7.10
C GLU A 250 0.11 -1.35 7.14
N SER A 251 -0.92 -0.63 7.64
CA SER A 251 -0.88 0.83 7.75
C SER A 251 0.27 1.28 8.64
N PRO A 252 1.04 2.29 8.23
CA PRO A 252 2.06 2.90 9.10
C PRO A 252 1.50 3.42 10.43
N ALA A 253 0.23 3.85 10.45
CA ALA A 253 -0.41 4.30 11.69
C ALA A 253 -0.45 3.20 12.75
N LEU A 254 -0.66 1.93 12.36
CA LEU A 254 -0.64 0.81 13.29
C LEU A 254 0.74 0.58 13.91
N ALA A 255 1.81 0.70 13.12
CA ALA A 255 3.18 0.58 13.62
C ALA A 255 3.54 1.74 14.58
N ILE A 256 3.04 2.93 14.32
CA ILE A 256 3.20 4.10 15.22
C ILE A 256 2.44 3.87 16.52
N ILE A 257 1.20 3.40 16.45
CA ILE A 257 0.38 3.09 17.64
C ILE A 257 1.07 2.03 18.49
N GLU A 258 1.49 0.91 17.90
CA GLU A 258 2.19 -0.18 18.57
C GLU A 258 3.44 0.34 19.31
N GLU A 259 4.30 1.07 18.61
CA GLU A 259 5.56 1.59 19.15
C GLU A 259 5.32 2.56 20.32
N LEU A 260 4.38 3.50 20.20
CA LEU A 260 4.14 4.52 21.22
C LEU A 260 3.35 3.98 22.41
N THR A 261 2.36 3.10 22.20
CA THR A 261 1.61 2.49 23.30
C THR A 261 2.47 1.51 24.10
N SER A 262 3.43 0.80 23.47
CA SER A 262 4.41 -0.04 24.18
C SER A 262 5.27 0.77 25.16
N ARG A 263 5.43 2.07 24.93
CA ARG A 263 6.13 3.03 25.81
C ARG A 263 5.18 3.75 26.79
N GLY A 264 3.91 3.35 26.84
CA GLY A 264 2.91 3.91 27.74
C GLY A 264 2.28 5.24 27.31
N MET A 265 2.42 5.64 26.05
CA MET A 265 1.72 6.80 25.49
C MET A 265 0.26 6.44 25.17
N ARG A 266 -0.68 7.33 25.50
CA ARG A 266 -2.09 7.18 25.09
C ARG A 266 -2.28 7.78 23.71
N ILE A 267 -3.10 7.13 22.90
CA ILE A 267 -3.43 7.58 21.55
C ILE A 267 -4.91 7.91 21.46
N ARG A 268 -5.24 9.13 21.09
CA ARG A 268 -6.60 9.51 20.65
C ARG A 268 -6.55 9.64 19.14
N ALA A 269 -7.29 8.79 18.43
CA ALA A 269 -7.19 8.69 16.99
C ALA A 269 -8.51 8.99 16.27
N TYR A 270 -8.39 9.58 15.11
CA TYR A 270 -9.49 9.87 14.20
C TYR A 270 -9.14 9.49 12.77
N ASP A 271 -10.09 8.87 12.09
CA ASP A 271 -10.03 8.64 10.64
C ASP A 271 -11.45 8.84 10.05
N PRO A 272 -11.59 9.54 8.90
CA PRO A 272 -12.89 9.82 8.31
C PRO A 272 -13.71 8.58 7.96
N ILE A 273 -13.07 7.46 7.63
CA ILE A 273 -13.75 6.24 7.15
C ILE A 273 -13.34 5.00 7.95
N ALA A 274 -12.06 4.85 8.31
CA ALA A 274 -11.54 3.65 8.98
C ALA A 274 -11.90 3.54 10.47
N GLY A 275 -12.51 4.56 11.08
CA GLY A 275 -12.87 4.58 12.51
C GLY A 275 -13.60 3.31 12.99
N PRO A 276 -14.66 2.83 12.33
CA PRO A 276 -15.36 1.60 12.73
C PRO A 276 -14.49 0.34 12.70
N ASN A 277 -13.60 0.22 11.70
CA ASN A 277 -12.65 -0.89 11.59
C ASN A 277 -11.56 -0.79 12.67
N ALA A 278 -11.09 0.43 12.95
CA ALA A 278 -10.09 0.70 13.98
C ALA A 278 -10.60 0.33 15.38
N ARG A 279 -11.85 0.65 15.72
CA ARG A 279 -12.47 0.28 17.02
C ARG A 279 -12.48 -1.23 17.23
N LYS A 280 -12.66 -2.02 16.17
CA LYS A 280 -12.63 -3.49 16.23
C LYS A 280 -11.20 -4.01 16.35
N LEU A 281 -10.31 -3.50 15.50
CA LEU A 281 -8.93 -3.98 15.40
C LEU A 281 -8.10 -3.66 16.65
N LEU A 282 -8.35 -2.52 17.28
CA LEU A 282 -7.58 -1.98 18.42
C LEU A 282 -8.34 -2.10 19.75
N ALA A 283 -9.45 -2.86 19.79
CA ALA A 283 -10.30 -3.00 20.98
C ALA A 283 -9.56 -3.48 22.25
N ASP A 284 -8.55 -4.33 22.06
CA ASP A 284 -7.77 -4.91 23.15
C ASP A 284 -6.63 -4.00 23.66
N ASN A 285 -6.39 -2.85 23.02
CA ASN A 285 -5.37 -1.91 23.47
C ASN A 285 -5.98 -0.80 24.34
N PRO A 286 -5.81 -0.85 25.69
CA PRO A 286 -6.45 0.09 26.59
C PRO A 286 -5.91 1.52 26.51
N LEU A 287 -4.83 1.74 25.76
CA LEU A 287 -4.23 3.06 25.56
C LEU A 287 -4.71 3.75 24.28
N VAL A 288 -5.60 3.12 23.48
CA VAL A 288 -6.07 3.65 22.19
C VAL A 288 -7.56 3.99 22.25
N PHE A 289 -7.89 5.22 21.92
CA PHE A 289 -9.26 5.74 21.90
C PHE A 289 -9.58 6.27 20.51
N ILE A 290 -10.63 5.71 19.86
CA ILE A 290 -11.06 6.11 18.52
C ILE A 290 -12.27 7.02 18.65
N GLU A 291 -12.14 8.25 18.16
CA GLU A 291 -13.16 9.29 18.24
C GLU A 291 -13.72 9.67 16.85
N ASP A 292 -14.82 10.41 16.84
CA ASP A 292 -15.55 10.74 15.62
C ASP A 292 -15.33 12.21 15.18
N ASP A 293 -14.55 12.99 15.91
CA ASP A 293 -14.21 14.39 15.58
C ASP A 293 -12.70 14.61 15.60
N GLN A 294 -12.16 15.13 14.48
CA GLN A 294 -10.71 15.35 14.32
C GLN A 294 -10.15 16.40 15.26
N TYR A 295 -10.95 17.39 15.68
CA TYR A 295 -10.48 18.43 16.60
C TYR A 295 -10.67 18.04 18.07
N ALA A 296 -11.71 17.29 18.38
CA ALA A 296 -11.94 16.81 19.76
C ALA A 296 -10.74 15.99 20.27
N ILE A 297 -10.11 15.18 19.42
CA ILE A 297 -8.92 14.43 19.82
C ILE A 297 -7.70 15.31 20.13
N CYS A 298 -7.67 16.56 19.67
CA CYS A 298 -6.60 17.50 19.97
C CYS A 298 -6.73 18.11 21.37
N GLU A 299 -7.93 18.15 21.93
CA GLU A 299 -8.20 18.77 23.25
C GLU A 299 -7.42 18.07 24.37
N GLY A 300 -6.45 18.81 24.96
CA GLY A 300 -5.59 18.31 26.03
C GLY A 300 -4.56 17.25 25.59
N SER A 301 -4.39 17.02 24.29
CA SER A 301 -3.32 16.18 23.76
C SER A 301 -1.97 16.92 23.76
N ASP A 302 -0.87 16.21 24.01
CA ASP A 302 0.49 16.80 24.08
C ASP A 302 1.04 17.13 22.70
N ALA A 303 0.59 16.44 21.64
CA ALA A 303 0.98 16.67 20.25
C ALA A 303 -0.07 16.12 19.28
N LEU A 304 -0.02 16.61 18.03
CA LEU A 304 -0.77 16.05 16.90
C LEU A 304 0.20 15.35 15.93
N LEU A 305 -0.15 14.14 15.47
CA LEU A 305 0.52 13.43 14.38
C LEU A 305 -0.46 13.18 13.23
N VAL A 306 -0.03 13.48 12.01
CA VAL A 306 -0.80 13.21 10.78
C VAL A 306 -0.17 12.03 10.04
N ALA A 307 -0.92 10.91 9.96
CA ALA A 307 -0.43 9.65 9.38
C ALA A 307 -1.03 9.34 8.00
N THR A 308 -2.16 9.97 7.62
CA THR A 308 -2.83 9.75 6.33
C THR A 308 -3.16 11.08 5.67
N GLU A 309 -3.01 11.14 4.34
CA GLU A 309 -3.17 12.37 3.55
C GLU A 309 -4.62 12.66 3.13
N TRP A 310 -5.57 12.54 4.05
CA TRP A 310 -6.98 12.88 3.80
C TRP A 310 -7.13 14.33 3.37
N ASN A 311 -8.04 14.58 2.42
CA ASN A 311 -8.23 15.93 1.89
C ASN A 311 -8.64 16.94 2.99
N GLN A 312 -9.46 16.51 3.95
CA GLN A 312 -9.87 17.35 5.10
C GLN A 312 -8.71 17.73 6.03
N PHE A 313 -7.59 17.00 6.01
CA PHE A 313 -6.41 17.33 6.82
C PHE A 313 -5.49 18.35 6.12
N ARG A 314 -5.71 18.67 4.83
CA ARG A 314 -4.81 19.56 4.08
C ARG A 314 -4.89 21.03 4.49
N ASN A 315 -6.09 21.50 4.84
CA ASN A 315 -6.32 22.88 5.26
C ASN A 315 -7.14 22.92 6.56
N PRO A 316 -6.57 22.45 7.68
CA PRO A 316 -7.27 22.47 8.95
C PRO A 316 -7.26 23.86 9.57
N ASP A 317 -8.10 24.07 10.58
CA ASP A 317 -8.03 25.24 11.45
C ASP A 317 -6.85 25.09 12.42
N PHE A 318 -5.72 25.66 12.06
CA PHE A 318 -4.50 25.59 12.85
C PHE A 318 -4.60 26.40 14.17
N ASP A 319 -5.41 27.43 14.22
CA ASP A 319 -5.58 28.22 15.42
C ASP A 319 -6.37 27.41 16.45
N ARG A 320 -7.44 26.75 16.01
CA ARG A 320 -8.17 25.79 16.87
C ARG A 320 -7.28 24.64 17.36
N ILE A 321 -6.45 24.05 16.49
CA ILE A 321 -5.50 22.99 16.88
C ILE A 321 -4.55 23.52 17.95
N LYS A 322 -3.97 24.70 17.73
CA LYS A 322 -3.02 25.33 18.65
C LYS A 322 -3.61 25.60 20.02
N GLU A 323 -4.84 26.05 20.07
CA GLU A 323 -5.57 26.33 21.33
C GLU A 323 -5.96 25.05 22.07
N SER A 324 -6.22 23.97 21.34
CA SER A 324 -6.65 22.68 21.90
C SER A 324 -5.50 21.85 22.46
N LEU A 325 -4.30 21.92 21.87
CA LEU A 325 -3.14 21.14 22.31
C LEU A 325 -2.51 21.74 23.58
N VAL A 326 -1.91 20.88 24.42
CA VAL A 326 -1.11 21.31 25.58
C VAL A 326 0.05 22.21 25.17
N ALA A 327 0.69 21.88 24.05
CA ALA A 327 1.69 22.70 23.37
C ALA A 327 1.51 22.56 21.85
N PRO A 328 1.84 23.60 21.05
CA PRO A 328 1.66 23.56 19.60
C PRO A 328 2.74 22.71 18.93
N VAL A 329 2.62 21.40 19.05
CA VAL A 329 3.54 20.39 18.51
C VAL A 329 2.83 19.57 17.44
N LEU A 330 3.40 19.51 16.22
CA LEU A 330 2.81 18.81 15.10
C LEU A 330 3.85 17.96 14.37
N PHE A 331 3.56 16.67 14.24
CA PHE A 331 4.31 15.69 13.47
C PHE A 331 3.55 15.38 12.17
N ASP A 332 4.17 15.65 11.03
CA ASP A 332 3.56 15.47 9.72
C ASP A 332 4.23 14.31 8.97
N GLY A 333 3.61 13.15 9.05
CA GLY A 333 4.08 11.93 8.40
C GLY A 333 3.86 11.91 6.88
N ARG A 334 3.12 12.88 6.33
CA ARG A 334 2.75 12.94 4.91
C ARG A 334 3.23 14.20 4.19
N ASN A 335 3.97 15.06 4.90
CA ASN A 335 4.50 16.32 4.35
C ASN A 335 3.41 17.21 3.74
N LEU A 336 2.25 17.29 4.40
CA LEU A 336 1.09 18.05 3.92
C LEU A 336 1.29 19.56 4.05
N TYR A 337 2.07 20.00 5.05
CA TYR A 337 2.14 21.40 5.42
C TYR A 337 3.50 22.02 5.11
N SER A 338 3.51 23.35 5.07
CA SER A 338 4.73 24.13 4.89
C SER A 338 5.40 24.41 6.25
N PRO A 339 6.68 24.03 6.46
CA PRO A 339 7.40 24.34 7.69
C PRO A 339 7.42 25.84 8.01
N SER A 340 7.59 26.68 6.99
CA SER A 340 7.64 28.15 7.16
C SER A 340 6.29 28.72 7.62
N VAL A 341 5.18 28.15 7.16
CA VAL A 341 3.83 28.58 7.56
C VAL A 341 3.55 28.18 9.01
N LEU A 342 3.85 26.94 9.38
CA LEU A 342 3.60 26.45 10.75
C LEU A 342 4.57 27.08 11.77
N GLY A 343 5.82 27.30 11.40
CA GLY A 343 6.78 28.03 12.23
C GLY A 343 6.31 29.45 12.55
N LYS A 344 5.78 30.21 11.56
CA LYS A 344 5.19 31.54 11.78
C LYS A 344 3.97 31.52 12.70
N ARG A 345 3.21 30.42 12.72
CA ARG A 345 2.09 30.22 13.64
C ARG A 345 2.52 29.76 15.05
N GLY A 346 3.82 29.50 15.23
CA GLY A 346 4.40 29.11 16.53
C GLY A 346 4.32 27.62 16.83
N PHE A 347 4.17 26.76 15.81
CA PHE A 347 4.25 25.30 15.97
C PHE A 347 5.70 24.81 15.99
N ALA A 348 6.00 23.91 16.92
CA ALA A 348 7.12 22.98 16.78
C ALA A 348 6.69 21.94 15.74
N TYR A 349 7.23 22.04 14.52
CA TYR A 349 6.78 21.23 13.38
C TYR A 349 7.87 20.28 12.91
N PHE A 350 7.49 19.01 12.79
CA PHE A 350 8.37 17.92 12.36
C PHE A 350 7.76 17.22 11.15
N CYS A 351 8.55 17.07 10.08
CA CYS A 351 8.13 16.42 8.85
C CYS A 351 9.19 15.43 8.36
N VAL A 352 8.88 14.65 7.33
CA VAL A 352 9.81 13.68 6.76
C VAL A 352 10.79 14.35 5.82
N GLY A 353 12.12 14.10 6.01
CA GLY A 353 13.18 14.53 5.09
C GLY A 353 13.60 15.98 5.21
N LYS A 354 13.32 16.60 6.35
CA LYS A 354 13.84 17.91 6.73
C LYS A 354 14.10 17.96 8.23
N LYS A 355 15.26 18.51 8.60
CA LYS A 355 15.63 18.75 10.00
C LYS A 355 15.03 20.05 10.51
#